data_fb424a38592046498ca3c27505c7b710
#
_entry.id   fb424a38592046498ca3c27505c7b710
#
_cell.length_a   1.000
_cell.length_b   1.000
_cell.length_c   1.000
_cell.angle_alpha   90.00
_cell.angle_beta   90.00
_cell.angle_gamma   90.00
#
_symmetry.space_group_name_H-M   'P 1'
#
loop_
_entity.id
_entity.type
_entity.pdbx_description
1 polymer ?
#
loop_
_entity_poly.entity_id
_entity_poly.type
_entity_poly.pdbx_seq_one_letter_code
_entity_poly.pdbx_strand_id
1 'polypeptide(L)'
;TDTAGIREGDDPIEKIGVERSLRAIETADLIFAVFDGSTRLTAEDNELISLISAKKCPKIALVNKSDLGIPKITDDLSDCGFEEVISVSAKDGDGFDMITQVVGKLFDIGKIDYDESPMIANERQKATVLKAYESVENAISALDSGFTPDVAGLDIEQAMGTLGETDGRAVSA
;
A
#
# COMPACT_ATOMS: atom_id res chain seq x y z
N THR A 1 -2.27 -2.70 3.88
CA THR A 1 -3.63 -2.69 4.45
C THR A 1 -3.83 -1.35 5.12
N ASP A 2 -4.79 -0.57 4.64
CA ASP A 2 -5.20 0.67 5.29
C ASP A 2 -6.02 0.32 6.53
N THR A 3 -5.69 0.93 7.68
CA THR A 3 -6.35 0.68 8.95
C THR A 3 -6.98 1.96 9.46
N ALA A 4 -8.21 1.87 10.00
CA ALA A 4 -8.79 2.97 10.75
C ALA A 4 -7.92 3.26 11.98
N GLY A 5 -7.79 4.55 12.36
CA GLY A 5 -7.02 4.93 13.55
C GLY A 5 -7.51 4.17 14.78
N ILE A 6 -6.57 3.77 15.63
CA ILE A 6 -6.89 3.11 16.90
C ILE A 6 -7.39 4.20 17.86
N ARG A 7 -8.70 4.40 17.90
CA ARG A 7 -9.38 5.27 18.88
C ARG A 7 -10.38 4.43 19.63
N GLU A 8 -10.39 4.56 20.95
CA GLU A 8 -11.43 3.96 21.78
C GLU A 8 -12.74 4.76 21.63
N GLY A 9 -13.61 4.27 20.77
CA GLY A 9 -15.01 4.72 20.69
C GLY A 9 -15.93 3.64 21.25
N ASP A 10 -17.04 4.04 21.88
CA ASP A 10 -18.08 3.12 22.34
C ASP A 10 -18.92 2.51 21.19
N ASP A 11 -18.64 2.89 19.94
CA ASP A 11 -19.34 2.39 18.76
C ASP A 11 -18.87 0.97 18.40
N PRO A 12 -19.78 0.00 18.22
CA PRO A 12 -19.45 -1.36 17.79
C PRO A 12 -18.66 -1.41 16.46
N ILE A 13 -18.84 -0.42 15.58
CA ILE A 13 -18.13 -0.31 14.29
C ILE A 13 -16.66 0.07 14.52
N GLU A 14 -16.35 0.96 15.47
CA GLU A 14 -14.98 1.34 15.82
C GLU A 14 -14.23 0.16 16.46
N LYS A 15 -14.88 -0.62 17.33
CA LYS A 15 -14.27 -1.83 17.93
C LYS A 15 -13.86 -2.87 16.89
N ILE A 16 -14.67 -3.07 15.86
CA ILE A 16 -14.32 -3.96 14.73
C ILE A 16 -13.13 -3.41 13.94
N GLY A 17 -13.05 -2.08 13.76
CA GLY A 17 -11.93 -1.40 13.12
C GLY A 17 -10.62 -1.59 13.88
N VAL A 18 -10.64 -1.38 15.19
CA VAL A 18 -9.49 -1.58 16.09
C VAL A 18 -9.00 -3.04 16.05
N GLU A 19 -9.90 -4.02 16.15
CA GLU A 19 -9.52 -5.44 16.11
C GLU A 19 -8.87 -5.83 14.77
N ARG A 20 -9.37 -5.29 13.65
CA ARG A 20 -8.75 -5.48 12.33
C ARG A 20 -7.37 -4.85 12.24
N SER A 21 -7.21 -3.65 12.81
CA SER A 21 -5.92 -2.95 12.87
C SER A 21 -4.89 -3.74 13.67
N LEU A 22 -5.29 -4.27 14.82
CA LEU A 22 -4.43 -5.11 15.66
C LEU A 22 -3.96 -6.38 14.94
N ARG A 23 -4.88 -7.06 14.24
CA ARG A 23 -4.54 -8.24 13.43
C ARG A 23 -3.62 -7.91 12.25
N ALA A 24 -3.83 -6.76 11.59
CA ALA A 24 -2.97 -6.30 10.53
C ALA A 24 -1.53 -6.03 11.03
N ILE A 25 -1.40 -5.41 12.21
CA ILE A 25 -0.12 -5.18 12.87
C ILE A 25 0.60 -6.50 13.21
N GLU A 26 -0.15 -7.56 13.54
CA GLU A 26 0.44 -8.87 13.89
C GLU A 26 1.13 -9.56 12.72
N THR A 27 0.62 -9.36 11.52
CA THR A 27 1.09 -10.04 10.30
C THR A 27 1.83 -9.12 9.32
N ALA A 28 2.09 -7.89 9.72
CA ALA A 28 2.74 -6.91 8.86
C ALA A 28 4.25 -7.19 8.71
N ASP A 29 4.74 -7.10 7.49
CA ASP A 29 6.17 -7.11 7.16
C ASP A 29 6.80 -5.73 7.29
N LEU A 30 6.00 -4.67 7.26
CA LEU A 30 6.38 -3.27 7.46
C LEU A 30 5.19 -2.51 8.06
N ILE A 31 5.46 -1.63 9.02
CA ILE A 31 4.45 -0.76 9.62
C ILE A 31 4.78 0.70 9.29
N PHE A 32 3.81 1.40 8.69
CA PHE A 32 3.81 2.86 8.63
C PHE A 32 2.90 3.41 9.72
N ALA A 33 3.48 4.14 10.67
CA ALA A 33 2.73 4.86 11.70
C ALA A 33 2.62 6.33 11.29
N VAL A 34 1.39 6.82 11.11
CA VAL A 34 1.14 8.20 10.62
C VAL A 34 0.73 9.07 11.79
N PHE A 35 1.47 10.16 11.99
CA PHE A 35 1.26 11.13 13.06
C PHE A 35 0.94 12.51 12.50
N ASP A 36 0.15 13.29 13.24
CA ASP A 36 -0.12 14.70 12.90
C ASP A 36 1.03 15.60 13.37
N GLY A 37 1.86 16.06 12.46
CA GLY A 37 3.04 16.91 12.75
C GLY A 37 2.67 18.31 13.23
N SER A 38 1.43 18.75 13.09
CA SER A 38 0.99 20.07 13.53
C SER A 38 0.71 20.16 15.03
N THR A 39 0.57 19.02 15.72
CA THR A 39 0.28 18.92 17.14
C THR A 39 1.41 18.21 17.90
N ARG A 40 1.33 18.14 19.22
CA ARG A 40 2.17 17.26 20.03
C ARG A 40 1.59 15.87 20.06
N LEU A 41 2.44 14.88 20.41
CA LEU A 41 1.98 13.51 20.61
C LEU A 41 0.88 13.47 21.67
N THR A 42 -0.22 12.80 21.34
CA THR A 42 -1.36 12.56 22.21
C THR A 42 -1.13 11.31 23.08
N ALA A 43 -2.03 11.04 24.01
CA ALA A 43 -2.01 9.79 24.76
C ALA A 43 -2.23 8.57 23.84
N GLU A 44 -3.12 8.71 22.85
CA GLU A 44 -3.42 7.70 21.85
C GLU A 44 -2.20 7.38 20.96
N ASP A 45 -1.43 8.42 20.56
CA ASP A 45 -0.18 8.23 19.83
C ASP A 45 0.84 7.42 20.65
N ASN A 46 0.95 7.71 21.93
CA ASN A 46 1.86 6.99 22.83
C ASN A 46 1.42 5.52 23.04
N GLU A 47 0.12 5.25 23.09
CA GLU A 47 -0.40 3.88 23.12
C GLU A 47 -0.09 3.13 21.83
N LEU A 48 -0.29 3.77 20.68
CA LEU A 48 0.08 3.20 19.38
C LEU A 48 1.58 2.88 19.32
N ILE A 49 2.44 3.81 19.70
CA ILE A 49 3.90 3.63 19.76
C ILE A 49 4.25 2.42 20.65
N SER A 50 3.65 2.33 21.83
CA SER A 50 3.88 1.21 22.76
C SER A 50 3.47 -0.14 22.15
N LEU A 51 2.33 -0.17 21.45
CA LEU A 51 1.79 -1.35 20.80
C LEU A 51 2.71 -1.86 19.68
N ILE A 52 3.16 -0.95 18.80
CA ILE A 52 3.98 -1.32 17.64
C ILE A 52 5.44 -1.56 18.01
N SER A 53 5.95 -0.95 19.09
CA SER A 53 7.33 -1.13 19.56
C SER A 53 7.66 -2.58 19.90
N ALA A 54 6.67 -3.36 20.34
CA ALA A 54 6.83 -4.78 20.65
C ALA A 54 6.98 -5.67 19.40
N LYS A 55 6.72 -5.13 18.19
CA LYS A 55 6.78 -5.89 16.94
C LYS A 55 8.19 -5.94 16.39
N LYS A 56 8.55 -7.07 15.75
CA LYS A 56 9.89 -7.30 15.19
C LYS A 56 10.07 -6.78 13.77
N CYS A 57 8.96 -6.48 13.06
CA CYS A 57 9.04 -5.93 11.70
C CYS A 57 9.55 -4.49 11.71
N PRO A 58 10.14 -4.01 10.60
CA PRO A 58 10.51 -2.61 10.44
C PRO A 58 9.32 -1.67 10.61
N LYS A 59 9.57 -0.51 11.20
CA LYS A 59 8.57 0.52 11.47
C LYS A 59 9.09 1.87 11.01
N ILE A 60 8.29 2.60 10.24
CA ILE A 60 8.59 3.94 9.78
C ILE A 60 7.53 4.89 10.33
N ALA A 61 7.96 5.98 10.96
CA ALA A 61 7.06 7.05 11.37
C ALA A 61 6.91 8.07 10.23
N LEU A 62 5.68 8.36 9.84
CA LEU A 62 5.34 9.41 8.88
C LEU A 62 4.72 10.58 9.62
N VAL A 63 5.43 11.69 9.69
CA VAL A 63 4.96 12.92 10.33
C VAL A 63 4.29 13.77 9.25
N ASN A 64 2.96 13.66 9.16
CA ASN A 64 2.16 14.33 8.13
C ASN A 64 1.88 15.79 8.48
N LYS A 65 1.42 16.55 7.49
CA LYS A 65 1.10 17.99 7.54
C LYS A 65 2.35 18.88 7.68
N SER A 66 3.46 18.50 7.05
CA SER A 66 4.67 19.33 7.01
C SER A 66 4.44 20.68 6.34
N ASP A 67 3.40 20.81 5.49
CA ASP A 67 2.94 22.07 4.89
C ASP A 67 2.49 23.12 5.91
N LEU A 68 2.15 22.72 7.15
CA LEU A 68 1.75 23.63 8.22
C LEU A 68 2.94 24.16 9.06
N GLY A 69 4.16 23.79 8.72
CA GLY A 69 5.38 24.25 9.37
C GLY A 69 6.27 23.10 9.85
N ILE A 70 7.25 23.42 10.72
CA ILE A 70 8.19 22.44 11.25
C ILE A 70 7.44 21.48 12.18
N PRO A 71 7.48 20.16 11.92
CA PRO A 71 6.86 19.17 12.80
C PRO A 71 7.43 19.23 14.22
N LYS A 72 6.55 19.30 15.20
CA LYS A 72 6.93 19.45 16.62
C LYS A 72 7.32 18.14 17.30
N ILE A 73 7.07 17.01 16.63
CA ILE A 73 7.16 15.66 17.20
C ILE A 73 8.25 14.80 16.58
N THR A 74 9.00 15.32 15.60
CA THR A 74 10.03 14.54 14.91
C THR A 74 11.11 14.06 15.87
N ASP A 75 11.58 14.93 16.78
CA ASP A 75 12.60 14.60 17.77
C ASP A 75 12.05 13.61 18.80
N ASP A 76 10.80 13.78 19.25
CA ASP A 76 10.14 12.90 20.20
C ASP A 76 9.99 11.47 19.66
N LEU A 77 9.79 11.31 18.34
CA LEU A 77 9.63 10.00 17.67
C LEU A 77 10.97 9.31 17.40
N SER A 78 12.07 10.05 17.32
CA SER A 78 13.39 9.48 16.99
C SER A 78 13.87 8.44 18.00
N ASP A 79 13.45 8.55 19.25
CA ASP A 79 13.81 7.64 20.35
C ASP A 79 12.79 6.51 20.56
N CYS A 80 11.72 6.45 19.72
CA CYS A 80 10.61 5.51 19.89
C CYS A 80 10.78 4.16 19.15
N GLY A 81 11.98 3.89 18.59
CA GLY A 81 12.30 2.62 17.95
C GLY A 81 11.74 2.46 16.54
N PHE A 82 11.57 3.57 15.83
CA PHE A 82 11.36 3.59 14.38
C PHE A 82 12.68 3.48 13.64
N GLU A 83 12.69 2.79 12.48
CA GLU A 83 13.86 2.71 11.60
C GLU A 83 14.15 4.07 10.97
N GLU A 84 13.10 4.85 10.71
CA GLU A 84 13.19 6.19 10.14
C GLU A 84 11.97 7.02 10.54
N VAL A 85 12.16 8.34 10.68
CA VAL A 85 11.09 9.32 10.89
C VAL A 85 11.08 10.28 9.72
N ILE A 86 10.02 10.26 8.92
CA ILE A 86 9.92 11.00 7.65
C ILE A 86 8.83 12.06 7.78
N SER A 87 9.21 13.31 7.53
CA SER A 87 8.22 14.41 7.41
C SER A 87 7.60 14.39 6.02
N VAL A 88 6.28 14.40 5.95
CA VAL A 88 5.53 14.34 4.69
C VAL A 88 4.38 15.37 4.67
N SER A 89 3.97 15.76 3.47
CA SER A 89 2.70 16.46 3.25
C SER A 89 1.85 15.64 2.28
N ALA A 90 0.85 14.97 2.79
CA ALA A 90 -0.10 14.24 1.95
C ALA A 90 -0.89 15.20 1.03
N LYS A 91 -1.00 16.48 1.39
CA LYS A 91 -1.67 17.51 0.62
C LYS A 91 -0.83 17.95 -0.59
N ASP A 92 0.47 18.19 -0.39
CA ASP A 92 1.34 18.78 -1.40
C ASP A 92 2.20 17.71 -2.11
N GLY A 93 2.22 16.47 -1.58
CA GLY A 93 3.00 15.35 -2.12
C GLY A 93 4.46 15.33 -1.67
N ASP A 94 4.84 16.19 -0.72
CA ASP A 94 6.22 16.26 -0.24
C ASP A 94 6.60 15.06 0.63
N GLY A 95 7.84 14.61 0.53
CA GLY A 95 8.42 13.53 1.34
C GLY A 95 8.15 12.11 0.84
N PHE A 96 7.34 11.90 -0.20
CA PHE A 96 7.04 10.57 -0.73
C PHE A 96 8.25 9.87 -1.37
N ASP A 97 9.14 10.64 -1.99
CA ASP A 97 10.39 10.10 -2.55
C ASP A 97 11.28 9.49 -1.45
N MET A 98 11.27 10.10 -0.24
CA MET A 98 12.02 9.60 0.90
C MET A 98 11.44 8.26 1.39
N ILE A 99 10.12 8.12 1.44
CA ILE A 99 9.46 6.86 1.79
C ILE A 99 9.95 5.75 0.87
N THR A 100 9.92 5.99 -0.43
CA THR A 100 10.36 5.05 -1.45
C THR A 100 11.82 4.63 -1.27
N GLN A 101 12.71 5.60 -1.00
CA GLN A 101 14.12 5.32 -0.76
C GLN A 101 14.35 4.47 0.51
N VAL A 102 13.65 4.80 1.60
CA VAL A 102 13.78 4.07 2.87
C VAL A 102 13.28 2.64 2.74
N VAL A 103 12.11 2.44 2.12
CA VAL A 103 11.58 1.10 1.84
C VAL A 103 12.54 0.30 0.96
N GLY A 104 13.06 0.94 -0.10
CA GLY A 104 14.06 0.31 -0.98
C GLY A 104 15.31 -0.17 -0.24
N LYS A 105 15.78 0.61 0.74
CA LYS A 105 16.92 0.22 1.58
C LYS A 105 16.59 -0.90 2.56
N LEU A 106 15.41 -0.85 3.21
CA LEU A 106 15.01 -1.83 4.21
C LEU A 106 14.84 -3.24 3.63
N PHE A 107 14.36 -3.34 2.40
CA PHE A 107 14.09 -4.63 1.76
C PHE A 107 15.16 -5.03 0.75
N ASP A 108 16.31 -4.33 0.73
CA ASP A 108 17.39 -4.55 -0.25
C ASP A 108 16.87 -4.65 -1.70
N ILE A 109 15.82 -3.90 -1.97
CA ILE A 109 15.26 -3.78 -3.30
C ILE A 109 16.27 -2.94 -4.09
N GLY A 110 17.24 -3.63 -4.71
CA GLY A 110 18.22 -3.01 -5.58
C GLY A 110 17.49 -2.14 -6.58
N LYS A 111 18.05 -0.94 -6.86
CA LYS A 111 17.54 0.12 -7.74
C LYS A 111 16.37 -0.36 -8.60
N ILE A 112 15.16 -0.22 -8.10
CA ILE A 112 13.99 -0.29 -8.94
C ILE A 112 14.11 0.98 -9.78
N ASP A 113 14.47 0.82 -11.05
CA ASP A 113 14.29 1.87 -12.04
C ASP A 113 12.78 2.17 -12.04
N TYR A 114 12.42 3.27 -11.41
CA TYR A 114 11.07 3.82 -11.51
C TYR A 114 10.93 4.46 -12.90
N ASP A 115 10.96 3.62 -13.92
CA ASP A 115 10.34 3.96 -15.18
C ASP A 115 8.82 3.87 -14.93
N GLU A 116 8.03 4.77 -15.52
CA GLU A 116 6.61 5.04 -15.26
C GLU A 116 5.66 3.81 -15.41
N SER A 117 6.15 2.63 -15.10
CA SER A 117 5.40 1.38 -15.19
C SER A 117 4.43 1.27 -14.03
N PRO A 118 3.16 0.99 -14.26
CA PRO A 118 2.16 0.83 -13.21
C PRO A 118 2.58 -0.26 -12.23
N MET A 119 2.73 0.09 -10.96
CA MET A 119 3.15 -0.83 -9.92
C MET A 119 2.05 -1.86 -9.63
N ILE A 120 2.36 -3.13 -9.89
CA ILE A 120 1.47 -4.24 -9.51
C ILE A 120 1.66 -4.50 -8.02
N ALA A 121 0.66 -4.15 -7.21
CA ALA A 121 0.76 -4.06 -5.76
C ALA A 121 0.87 -5.41 -5.03
N ASN A 122 0.61 -6.55 -5.68
CA ASN A 122 0.73 -7.88 -5.07
C ASN A 122 0.88 -9.01 -6.08
N GLU A 123 1.37 -10.16 -5.63
CA GLU A 123 1.58 -11.38 -6.44
C GLU A 123 0.29 -11.85 -7.16
N ARG A 124 -0.87 -11.67 -6.53
CA ARG A 124 -2.16 -12.03 -7.13
C ARG A 124 -2.47 -11.14 -8.34
N GLN A 125 -2.27 -9.83 -8.22
CA GLN A 125 -2.47 -8.89 -9.33
C GLN A 125 -1.49 -9.17 -10.47
N LYS A 126 -0.24 -9.47 -10.15
CA LYS A 126 0.78 -9.87 -11.13
C LYS A 126 0.35 -11.13 -11.90
N ALA A 127 -0.09 -12.17 -11.19
CA ALA A 127 -0.58 -13.39 -11.81
C ALA A 127 -1.79 -13.14 -12.72
N THR A 128 -2.70 -12.25 -12.30
CA THR A 128 -3.88 -11.87 -13.09
C THR A 128 -3.49 -11.13 -14.37
N VAL A 129 -2.55 -10.18 -14.29
CA VAL A 129 -2.06 -9.44 -15.48
C VAL A 129 -1.32 -10.37 -16.44
N LEU A 130 -0.47 -11.28 -15.93
CA LEU A 130 0.21 -12.26 -16.77
C LEU A 130 -0.78 -13.17 -17.51
N LYS A 131 -1.84 -13.61 -16.83
CA LYS A 131 -2.88 -14.44 -17.43
C LYS A 131 -3.66 -13.71 -18.54
N ALA A 132 -3.97 -12.43 -18.30
CA ALA A 132 -4.61 -11.60 -19.32
C ALA A 132 -3.67 -11.36 -20.53
N TYR A 133 -2.38 -11.15 -20.28
CA TYR A 133 -1.37 -11.00 -21.32
C TYR A 133 -1.27 -12.24 -22.20
N GLU A 134 -1.20 -13.45 -21.60
CA GLU A 134 -1.20 -14.73 -22.34
C GLU A 134 -2.44 -14.87 -23.23
N SER A 135 -3.62 -14.48 -22.74
CA SER A 135 -4.85 -14.53 -23.54
C SER A 135 -4.77 -13.59 -24.75
N VAL A 136 -4.22 -12.38 -24.58
CA VAL A 136 -4.03 -11.45 -25.71
C VAL A 136 -3.02 -11.99 -26.73
N GLU A 137 -1.91 -12.59 -26.28
CA GLU A 137 -0.95 -13.22 -27.20
C GLU A 137 -1.56 -14.37 -27.98
N ASN A 138 -2.43 -15.17 -27.36
CA ASN A 138 -3.18 -16.23 -28.05
C ASN A 138 -4.11 -15.64 -29.14
N ALA A 139 -4.82 -14.55 -28.84
CA ALA A 139 -5.67 -13.86 -29.80
C ALA A 139 -4.86 -13.37 -31.04
N ILE A 140 -3.70 -12.75 -30.80
CA ILE A 140 -2.80 -12.27 -31.85
C ILE A 140 -2.31 -13.46 -32.70
N SER A 141 -1.83 -14.52 -32.06
CA SER A 141 -1.32 -15.73 -32.71
C SER A 141 -2.40 -16.41 -33.58
N ALA A 142 -3.65 -16.43 -33.10
CA ALA A 142 -4.79 -16.95 -33.86
C ALA A 142 -5.02 -16.13 -35.15
N LEU A 143 -5.01 -14.80 -35.05
CA LEU A 143 -5.16 -13.92 -36.22
C LEU A 143 -4.01 -14.08 -37.24
N ASP A 144 -2.78 -14.13 -36.73
CA ASP A 144 -1.59 -14.33 -37.60
C ASP A 144 -1.60 -15.69 -38.28
N SER A 145 -2.21 -16.69 -37.68
CA SER A 145 -2.41 -18.03 -38.24
C SER A 145 -3.58 -18.11 -39.23
N GLY A 146 -4.29 -16.99 -39.47
CA GLY A 146 -5.39 -16.92 -40.43
C GLY A 146 -6.75 -17.39 -39.90
N PHE A 147 -6.90 -17.53 -38.55
CA PHE A 147 -8.21 -17.78 -37.95
C PHE A 147 -9.11 -16.56 -38.04
N THR A 148 -10.42 -16.79 -37.95
CA THR A 148 -11.41 -15.69 -38.02
C THR A 148 -11.37 -14.82 -36.74
N PRO A 149 -11.75 -13.53 -36.82
CA PRO A 149 -11.80 -12.63 -35.66
C PRO A 149 -12.67 -13.15 -34.51
N ASP A 150 -13.67 -13.98 -34.80
CA ASP A 150 -14.55 -14.59 -33.76
C ASP A 150 -13.76 -15.50 -32.82
N VAL A 151 -12.74 -16.20 -33.34
CA VAL A 151 -11.87 -17.07 -32.50
C VAL A 151 -11.01 -16.21 -31.59
N ALA A 152 -10.37 -15.17 -32.13
CA ALA A 152 -9.58 -14.23 -31.31
C ALA A 152 -10.43 -13.45 -30.32
N GLY A 153 -11.71 -13.23 -30.62
CA GLY A 153 -12.67 -12.56 -29.74
C GLY A 153 -12.84 -13.26 -28.39
N LEU A 154 -12.85 -14.59 -28.38
CA LEU A 154 -12.97 -15.38 -27.13
C LEU A 154 -11.77 -15.16 -26.19
N ASP A 155 -10.56 -15.11 -26.72
CA ASP A 155 -9.35 -14.86 -25.95
C ASP A 155 -9.31 -13.42 -25.39
N ILE A 156 -9.82 -12.46 -26.17
CA ILE A 156 -9.95 -11.07 -25.71
C ILE A 156 -10.98 -10.95 -24.58
N GLU A 157 -12.14 -11.61 -24.72
CA GLU A 157 -13.15 -11.64 -23.65
C GLU A 157 -12.60 -12.26 -22.37
N GLN A 158 -11.81 -13.32 -22.49
CA GLN A 158 -11.13 -13.95 -21.37
C GLN A 158 -10.13 -13.00 -20.70
N ALA A 159 -9.32 -12.27 -21.47
CA ALA A 159 -8.39 -11.26 -20.95
C ALA A 159 -9.13 -10.15 -20.19
N MET A 160 -10.24 -9.65 -20.75
CA MET A 160 -11.07 -8.62 -20.10
C MET A 160 -11.70 -9.12 -18.81
N GLY A 161 -12.24 -10.34 -18.79
CA GLY A 161 -12.80 -10.96 -17.58
C GLY A 161 -11.76 -11.11 -16.48
N THR A 162 -10.58 -11.59 -16.84
CA THR A 162 -9.45 -11.76 -15.93
C THR A 162 -9.02 -10.41 -15.29
N LEU A 163 -8.91 -9.34 -16.07
CA LEU A 163 -8.58 -8.01 -15.56
C LEU A 163 -9.70 -7.41 -14.71
N GLY A 164 -10.97 -7.67 -15.04
CA GLY A 164 -12.13 -7.21 -14.26
C GLY A 164 -12.17 -7.76 -12.83
N GLU A 165 -11.63 -8.97 -12.61
CA GLU A 165 -11.50 -9.55 -11.28
C GLU A 165 -10.51 -8.77 -10.39
N THR A 166 -9.57 -8.06 -10.97
CA THR A 166 -8.56 -7.27 -10.25
C THR A 166 -9.15 -5.99 -9.67
N ASP A 167 -10.12 -5.39 -10.36
CA ASP A 167 -10.78 -4.14 -9.98
C ASP A 167 -12.05 -4.34 -9.13
N GLY A 168 -12.40 -5.59 -8.80
CA GLY A 168 -13.65 -5.91 -8.10
C GLY A 168 -14.91 -5.66 -8.93
N ARG A 169 -14.77 -5.38 -10.21
CA ARG A 169 -15.86 -5.29 -11.16
C ARG A 169 -16.11 -6.69 -11.74
N ALA A 170 -16.89 -7.49 -11.04
CA ALA A 170 -17.46 -8.68 -11.67
C ALA A 170 -18.27 -8.21 -12.89
N VAL A 171 -17.83 -8.58 -14.07
CA VAL A 171 -18.63 -8.43 -15.28
C VAL A 171 -19.80 -9.38 -15.13
N SER A 172 -20.96 -8.84 -14.72
CA SER A 172 -22.22 -9.57 -14.76
C SER A 172 -22.57 -9.76 -16.24
N ALA A 173 -22.52 -11.01 -16.68
CA ALA A 173 -23.07 -11.44 -17.94
C ALA A 173 -24.59 -11.35 -17.93
#